data_e597abdbd5795fbb36d99285c2054703
#
_entry.id   e597abdbd5795fbb36d99285c2054703
#
_cell.length_a   1.000
_cell.length_b   1.000
_cell.length_c   1.000
_cell.angle_alpha   90.00
_cell.angle_beta   90.00
_cell.angle_gamma   90.00
#
_symmetry.space_group_name_H-M   'P 1'
#
loop_
_entity.id
_entity.type
_entity.pdbx_description
1 polymer ?
#
loop_
_entity_poly.entity_id
_entity_poly.type
_entity_poly.pdbx_seq_one_letter_code
_entity_poly.pdbx_strand_id
1 'polypeptide(L)'
;MKKIKTTLAFTIISTVALANSGKFNASGMGSWEMNIMNAGNGNMAITYDGNAGLADKDPNSIFDKSTMNCVGGLTLVGGKFEDETGMCTFYLADGEKVFINYKGKGTGGQGGSGTFVIVGGTGKYEKITGSGFSSRQNLKGKTGFAHSMNQMSGEYTF
;
A
#
# COMPACT_ATOMS: atom_id res chain seq x y z
N MET A 1 -55.08 -26.71 39.04
CA MET A 1 -53.65 -26.76 38.51
C MET A 1 -53.41 -25.49 37.72
N LYS A 2 -52.60 -24.56 38.27
CA LYS A 2 -52.18 -23.30 37.56
C LYS A 2 -50.94 -23.58 36.74
N LYS A 3 -51.01 -23.43 35.42
CA LYS A 3 -49.84 -23.52 34.51
C LYS A 3 -49.05 -22.21 34.58
N ILE A 4 -47.81 -22.29 35.10
CA ILE A 4 -46.86 -21.19 35.09
C ILE A 4 -46.25 -21.14 33.69
N LYS A 5 -46.44 -20.04 32.95
CA LYS A 5 -45.76 -19.76 31.68
C LYS A 5 -44.46 -19.02 31.99
N THR A 6 -43.33 -19.70 31.85
CA THR A 6 -42.00 -19.07 31.98
C THR A 6 -41.65 -18.43 30.65
N THR A 7 -41.60 -17.11 30.59
CA THR A 7 -41.13 -16.36 29.43
C THR A 7 -39.64 -16.19 29.56
N LEU A 8 -38.88 -16.82 28.66
CA LEU A 8 -37.41 -16.68 28.56
C LEU A 8 -37.13 -15.39 27.80
N ALA A 9 -36.60 -14.38 28.49
CA ALA A 9 -36.13 -13.16 27.85
C ALA A 9 -34.72 -13.38 27.31
N PHE A 10 -34.56 -13.34 25.99
CA PHE A 10 -33.26 -13.38 25.32
C PHE A 10 -32.68 -11.94 25.28
N THR A 11 -31.69 -11.67 26.08
CA THR A 11 -30.92 -10.39 26.02
C THR A 11 -29.89 -10.50 24.92
N ILE A 12 -30.09 -9.82 23.81
CA ILE A 12 -29.10 -9.69 22.75
C ILE A 12 -28.09 -8.66 23.23
N ILE A 13 -26.90 -9.11 23.63
CA ILE A 13 -25.74 -8.25 23.90
C ILE A 13 -25.10 -7.95 22.55
N SER A 14 -25.38 -6.77 21.98
CA SER A 14 -24.65 -6.25 20.83
C SER A 14 -23.26 -5.81 21.28
N THR A 15 -22.24 -6.60 20.96
CA THR A 15 -20.84 -6.19 21.08
C THR A 15 -20.56 -5.13 20.02
N VAL A 16 -20.41 -3.89 20.44
CA VAL A 16 -19.86 -2.83 19.57
C VAL A 16 -18.39 -3.17 19.39
N ALA A 17 -18.01 -3.64 18.20
CA ALA A 17 -16.60 -3.76 17.85
C ALA A 17 -16.01 -2.34 17.79
N LEU A 18 -15.08 -2.05 18.69
CA LEU A 18 -14.31 -0.81 18.63
C LEU A 18 -13.42 -0.88 17.38
N ALA A 19 -13.57 0.07 16.48
CA ALA A 19 -12.71 0.20 15.34
C ALA A 19 -11.29 0.56 15.81
N ASN A 20 -10.31 -0.25 15.43
CA ASN A 20 -8.91 0.06 15.65
C ASN A 20 -8.43 1.03 14.57
N SER A 21 -7.74 2.09 14.96
CA SER A 21 -7.16 3.06 14.03
C SER A 21 -5.69 3.29 14.35
N GLY A 22 -4.92 3.63 13.35
CA GLY A 22 -3.51 3.94 13.52
C GLY A 22 -2.97 4.87 12.44
N LYS A 23 -1.80 5.41 12.72
CA LYS A 23 -0.98 6.14 11.75
C LYS A 23 0.30 5.36 11.51
N PHE A 24 0.91 5.56 10.36
CA PHE A 24 2.19 4.96 10.05
C PHE A 24 3.12 5.95 9.31
N ASN A 25 4.42 5.72 9.45
CA ASN A 25 5.48 6.46 8.76
C ASN A 25 6.64 5.49 8.51
N ALA A 26 6.50 4.72 7.45
CA ALA A 26 7.42 3.66 7.09
C ALA A 26 8.39 4.11 5.99
N SER A 27 9.59 3.57 6.03
CA SER A 27 10.60 3.76 5.00
C SER A 27 11.31 2.45 4.67
N GLY A 28 11.84 2.36 3.46
CA GLY A 28 12.57 1.18 3.07
C GLY A 28 13.11 1.22 1.65
N MET A 29 13.73 0.13 1.24
CA MET A 29 14.33 0.00 -0.08
C MET A 29 13.54 -0.97 -0.93
N GLY A 30 13.40 -0.65 -2.22
CA GLY A 30 12.74 -1.48 -3.21
C GLY A 30 13.58 -1.72 -4.44
N SER A 31 13.25 -2.82 -5.13
CA SER A 31 13.80 -3.20 -6.42
C SER A 31 12.67 -3.57 -7.36
N TRP A 32 12.70 -3.01 -8.55
CA TRP A 32 11.63 -3.05 -9.54
C TRP A 32 12.19 -3.51 -10.88
N GLU A 33 11.64 -4.55 -11.45
CA GLU A 33 11.90 -4.94 -12.83
C GLU A 33 11.01 -4.11 -13.76
N MET A 34 11.60 -3.60 -14.86
CA MET A 34 10.90 -2.68 -15.75
C MET A 34 10.82 -3.25 -17.16
N ASN A 35 9.64 -3.22 -17.76
CA ASN A 35 9.41 -3.40 -19.20
C ASN A 35 9.19 -2.03 -19.84
N ILE A 36 10.05 -1.68 -20.77
CA ILE A 36 10.08 -0.34 -21.38
C ILE A 36 9.78 -0.45 -22.86
N MET A 37 8.73 0.24 -23.31
CA MET A 37 8.41 0.45 -24.71
C MET A 37 8.77 1.89 -25.10
N ASN A 38 9.71 2.05 -26.03
CA ASN A 38 10.08 3.35 -26.58
C ASN A 38 9.04 3.81 -27.62
N ALA A 39 8.51 5.04 -27.43
CA ALA A 39 7.57 5.68 -28.33
C ALA A 39 8.20 6.79 -29.21
N GLY A 40 9.53 6.93 -29.18
CA GLY A 40 10.28 7.95 -29.91
C GLY A 40 10.36 9.30 -29.14
N ASN A 41 11.31 10.14 -29.56
CA ASN A 41 11.53 11.47 -28.95
C ASN A 41 11.71 11.47 -27.42
N GLY A 42 12.26 10.38 -26.85
CA GLY A 42 12.42 10.24 -25.40
C GLY A 42 11.15 9.91 -24.64
N ASN A 43 10.04 9.65 -25.34
CA ASN A 43 8.81 9.20 -24.73
C ASN A 43 8.80 7.67 -24.56
N MET A 44 8.24 7.18 -23.45
CA MET A 44 8.25 5.76 -23.09
C MET A 44 6.94 5.40 -22.40
N ALA A 45 6.46 4.19 -22.65
CA ALA A 45 5.53 3.52 -21.75
C ALA A 45 6.32 2.50 -20.92
N ILE A 46 6.09 2.49 -19.62
CA ILE A 46 6.82 1.64 -18.67
C ILE A 46 5.81 0.89 -17.81
N THR A 47 5.94 -0.43 -17.78
CA THR A 47 5.31 -1.25 -16.76
C THR A 47 6.39 -1.81 -15.85
N TYR A 48 6.04 -2.06 -14.60
CA TYR A 48 6.99 -2.60 -13.63
C TYR A 48 6.30 -3.47 -12.59
N ASP A 49 7.05 -4.40 -12.06
CA ASP A 49 6.75 -5.14 -10.84
C ASP A 49 7.98 -5.22 -9.95
N GLY A 50 7.77 -5.43 -8.67
CA GLY A 50 8.89 -5.53 -7.75
C GLY A 50 8.48 -5.53 -6.29
N ASN A 51 9.51 -5.54 -5.46
CA ASN A 51 9.37 -5.71 -4.02
C ASN A 51 10.12 -4.62 -3.25
N ALA A 52 9.61 -4.31 -2.07
CA ALA A 52 10.31 -3.49 -1.08
C ALA A 52 10.13 -4.07 0.32
N GLY A 53 11.15 -3.89 1.17
CA GLY A 53 11.03 -4.09 2.60
C GLY A 53 10.84 -2.74 3.29
N LEU A 54 9.99 -2.69 4.31
CA LEU A 54 9.65 -1.48 5.04
C LEU A 54 9.86 -1.65 6.54
N ALA A 55 10.31 -0.60 7.18
CA ALA A 55 10.33 -0.44 8.63
C ALA A 55 9.59 0.86 8.99
N ASP A 56 8.73 0.80 9.99
CA ASP A 56 8.02 1.97 10.52
C ASP A 56 8.82 2.59 11.67
N LYS A 57 8.64 3.88 11.87
CA LYS A 57 9.18 4.59 13.05
C LYS A 57 8.51 4.16 14.34
N ASP A 58 7.23 3.75 14.28
CA ASP A 58 6.50 3.15 15.39
C ASP A 58 6.57 1.61 15.27
N PRO A 59 7.25 0.92 16.18
CA PRO A 59 7.36 -0.55 16.15
C PRO A 59 6.03 -1.27 16.42
N ASN A 60 4.97 -0.55 16.84
CA ASN A 60 3.63 -1.10 17.01
C ASN A 60 2.74 -0.89 15.78
N SER A 61 3.21 -0.20 14.76
CA SER A 61 2.50 -0.04 13.50
C SER A 61 2.32 -1.39 12.81
N ILE A 62 1.15 -1.62 12.22
CA ILE A 62 0.90 -2.84 11.42
C ILE A 62 1.83 -2.93 10.19
N PHE A 63 2.39 -1.80 9.75
CA PHE A 63 3.33 -1.74 8.62
C PHE A 63 4.80 -1.89 9.01
N ASP A 64 5.13 -1.98 10.32
CA ASP A 64 6.51 -2.26 10.73
C ASP A 64 6.93 -3.67 10.32
N LYS A 65 8.17 -3.81 9.83
CA LYS A 65 8.74 -5.07 9.37
C LYS A 65 7.88 -5.77 8.31
N SER A 66 7.19 -5.00 7.49
CA SER A 66 6.41 -5.51 6.36
C SER A 66 7.25 -5.57 5.09
N THR A 67 6.81 -6.40 4.15
CA THR A 67 7.27 -6.34 2.77
C THR A 67 6.10 -5.98 1.88
N MET A 68 6.37 -5.37 0.73
CA MET A 68 5.34 -5.13 -0.27
C MET A 68 5.77 -5.64 -1.63
N ASN A 69 4.82 -6.16 -2.39
CA ASN A 69 4.94 -6.42 -3.82
C ASN A 69 3.99 -5.48 -4.55
N CYS A 70 4.49 -4.78 -5.58
CA CYS A 70 3.70 -3.84 -6.36
C CYS A 70 3.80 -4.15 -7.84
N VAL A 71 2.69 -3.92 -8.55
CA VAL A 71 2.61 -3.92 -10.00
C VAL A 71 2.02 -2.60 -10.44
N GLY A 72 2.62 -1.97 -11.45
CA GLY A 72 2.14 -0.68 -11.94
C GLY A 72 2.71 -0.29 -13.29
N GLY A 73 2.38 0.93 -13.69
CA GLY A 73 2.88 1.50 -14.93
C GLY A 73 2.74 3.02 -14.98
N LEU A 74 3.40 3.61 -15.95
CA LEU A 74 3.42 5.05 -16.21
C LEU A 74 3.78 5.34 -17.66
N THR A 75 3.44 6.55 -18.11
CA THR A 75 3.88 7.09 -19.39
C THR A 75 4.87 8.23 -19.16
N LEU A 76 6.09 8.08 -19.65
CA LEU A 76 7.11 9.14 -19.58
C LEU A 76 7.01 10.01 -20.84
N VAL A 77 6.70 11.29 -20.67
CA VAL A 77 6.62 12.28 -21.75
C VAL A 77 7.48 13.48 -21.40
N GLY A 78 8.45 13.82 -22.25
CA GLY A 78 9.38 14.91 -21.97
C GLY A 78 10.18 14.72 -20.68
N GLY A 79 10.47 13.48 -20.29
CA GLY A 79 11.21 13.15 -19.08
C GLY A 79 10.37 13.19 -17.79
N LYS A 80 9.06 13.41 -17.85
CA LYS A 80 8.14 13.46 -16.71
C LYS A 80 7.02 12.45 -16.86
N PHE A 81 6.42 12.06 -15.75
CA PHE A 81 5.20 11.26 -15.70
C PHE A 81 4.20 11.87 -14.71
N GLU A 82 2.93 11.85 -15.07
CA GLU A 82 1.82 12.41 -14.29
C GLU A 82 0.70 11.36 -14.04
N ASP A 83 0.86 10.17 -14.62
CA ASP A 83 -0.17 9.14 -14.75
C ASP A 83 0.22 7.79 -14.12
N GLU A 84 1.24 7.76 -13.29
CA GLU A 84 1.63 6.52 -12.62
C GLU A 84 0.47 5.96 -11.81
N THR A 85 0.21 4.67 -11.98
CA THR A 85 -0.82 3.96 -11.22
C THR A 85 -0.45 2.50 -11.01
N GLY A 86 -0.98 1.90 -9.97
CA GLY A 86 -0.77 0.49 -9.69
C GLY A 86 -1.40 0.03 -8.39
N MET A 87 -1.09 -1.21 -8.06
CA MET A 87 -1.52 -1.85 -6.82
C MET A 87 -0.32 -2.44 -6.08
N CYS A 88 -0.37 -2.42 -4.76
CA CYS A 88 0.56 -3.15 -3.92
C CYS A 88 -0.18 -4.06 -2.93
N THR A 89 0.43 -5.20 -2.67
CA THR A 89 0.10 -6.07 -1.55
C THR A 89 1.19 -5.93 -0.50
N PHE A 90 0.81 -5.53 0.70
CA PHE A 90 1.67 -5.60 1.88
C PHE A 90 1.50 -6.96 2.54
N TYR A 91 2.61 -7.57 2.89
CA TYR A 91 2.71 -8.76 3.71
C TYR A 91 3.16 -8.33 5.10
N LEU A 92 2.25 -8.34 6.05
CA LEU A 92 2.46 -7.84 7.40
C LEU A 92 3.22 -8.86 8.27
N ALA A 93 3.83 -8.39 9.34
CA ALA A 93 4.59 -9.23 10.26
C ALA A 93 3.75 -10.32 10.96
N ASP A 94 2.44 -10.12 11.07
CA ASP A 94 1.49 -11.10 11.65
C ASP A 94 0.95 -12.14 10.64
N GLY A 95 1.42 -12.09 9.38
CA GLY A 95 1.05 -13.02 8.31
C GLY A 95 -0.18 -12.58 7.48
N GLU A 96 -0.87 -11.53 7.89
CA GLU A 96 -2.00 -10.98 7.13
C GLU A 96 -1.52 -10.04 6.01
N LYS A 97 -2.45 -9.61 5.17
CA LYS A 97 -2.17 -8.75 4.01
C LYS A 97 -3.02 -7.50 4.04
N VAL A 98 -2.48 -6.42 3.46
CA VAL A 98 -3.20 -5.19 3.17
C VAL A 98 -2.99 -4.82 1.71
N PHE A 99 -4.04 -4.37 1.03
CA PHE A 99 -4.03 -4.02 -0.38
C PHE A 99 -4.19 -2.51 -0.54
N ILE A 100 -3.38 -1.92 -1.41
CA ILE A 100 -3.50 -0.50 -1.75
C ILE A 100 -3.57 -0.28 -3.24
N ASN A 101 -4.29 0.78 -3.65
CA ASN A 101 -4.17 1.41 -4.96
C ASN A 101 -3.40 2.71 -4.81
N TYR A 102 -2.49 3.00 -5.72
CA TYR A 102 -1.73 4.24 -5.71
C TYR A 102 -1.78 4.96 -7.05
N LYS A 103 -1.54 6.28 -6.97
CA LYS A 103 -1.32 7.16 -8.11
C LYS A 103 -0.12 8.04 -7.82
N GLY A 104 0.66 8.36 -8.85
CA GLY A 104 1.88 9.13 -8.68
C GLY A 104 2.25 9.96 -9.88
N LYS A 105 3.22 10.84 -9.65
CA LYS A 105 3.86 11.69 -10.63
C LYS A 105 5.33 11.90 -10.29
N GLY A 106 6.13 12.29 -11.27
CA GLY A 106 7.54 12.54 -11.02
C GLY A 106 8.37 12.76 -12.26
N THR A 107 9.68 12.54 -12.12
CA THR A 107 10.67 12.71 -13.19
C THR A 107 11.41 11.40 -13.40
N GLY A 108 11.55 11.00 -14.64
CA GLY A 108 12.27 9.81 -15.04
C GLY A 108 13.70 9.79 -14.49
N GLY A 109 14.13 8.67 -13.94
CA GLY A 109 15.44 8.50 -13.35
C GLY A 109 15.63 9.16 -11.97
N GLN A 110 14.80 10.09 -11.55
CA GLN A 110 14.94 10.78 -10.25
C GLN A 110 14.02 10.19 -9.17
N GLY A 111 12.78 9.87 -9.52
CA GLY A 111 11.79 9.37 -8.59
C GLY A 111 10.46 10.11 -8.72
N GLY A 112 9.62 9.97 -7.72
CA GLY A 112 8.29 10.56 -7.73
C GLY A 112 7.62 10.56 -6.38
N SER A 113 6.42 11.10 -6.38
CA SER A 113 5.55 11.11 -5.21
C SER A 113 4.10 10.93 -5.62
N GLY A 114 3.27 10.51 -4.68
CA GLY A 114 1.87 10.28 -4.95
C GLY A 114 1.06 9.99 -3.72
N THR A 115 -0.17 9.59 -3.96
CA THR A 115 -1.13 9.21 -2.93
C THR A 115 -1.53 7.74 -3.11
N PHE A 116 -2.00 7.14 -2.04
CA PHE A 116 -2.60 5.82 -2.09
C PHE A 116 -3.86 5.76 -1.24
N VAL A 117 -4.70 4.76 -1.53
CA VAL A 117 -5.84 4.37 -0.71
C VAL A 117 -5.71 2.90 -0.36
N ILE A 118 -6.05 2.55 0.87
CA ILE A 118 -6.18 1.17 1.32
C ILE A 118 -7.54 0.66 0.85
N VAL A 119 -7.54 -0.45 0.12
CA VAL A 119 -8.74 -1.00 -0.51
C VAL A 119 -9.22 -2.31 0.12
N GLY A 120 -8.56 -2.77 1.17
CA GLY A 120 -8.91 -3.96 1.93
C GLY A 120 -7.68 -4.73 2.40
N GLY A 121 -7.91 -5.90 2.96
CA GLY A 121 -6.88 -6.79 3.48
C GLY A 121 -7.40 -8.21 3.69
N THR A 122 -6.70 -8.99 4.50
CA THR A 122 -7.11 -10.36 4.89
C THR A 122 -7.32 -10.45 6.39
N GLY A 123 -8.03 -11.50 6.83
CA GLY A 123 -8.28 -11.80 8.23
C GLY A 123 -8.87 -10.62 8.98
N LYS A 124 -8.23 -10.19 10.06
CA LYS A 124 -8.71 -9.05 10.87
C LYS A 124 -8.69 -7.71 10.12
N TYR A 125 -7.98 -7.63 8.99
CA TYR A 125 -7.89 -6.43 8.13
C TYR A 125 -8.81 -6.48 6.91
N GLU A 126 -9.74 -7.43 6.80
CA GLU A 126 -10.65 -7.56 5.65
C GLU A 126 -11.38 -6.25 5.33
N LYS A 127 -11.77 -5.50 6.35
CA LYS A 127 -12.49 -4.23 6.23
C LYS A 127 -11.61 -2.99 6.42
N ILE A 128 -10.28 -3.16 6.41
CA ILE A 128 -9.37 -2.04 6.59
C ILE A 128 -9.57 -1.00 5.49
N THR A 129 -9.60 0.25 5.90
CA THR A 129 -9.62 1.42 5.02
C THR A 129 -8.56 2.41 5.46
N GLY A 130 -8.18 3.33 4.59
CA GLY A 130 -7.20 4.36 4.90
C GLY A 130 -6.66 5.01 3.66
N SER A 131 -5.76 5.96 3.86
CA SER A 131 -5.09 6.66 2.79
C SER A 131 -3.78 7.26 3.25
N GLY A 132 -2.97 7.68 2.32
CA GLY A 132 -1.72 8.30 2.64
C GLY A 132 -0.98 8.85 1.45
N PHE A 133 0.26 9.19 1.72
CA PHE A 133 1.21 9.76 0.79
C PHE A 133 2.43 8.86 0.67
N SER A 134 2.98 8.75 -0.53
CA SER A 134 4.22 8.05 -0.80
C SER A 134 5.18 8.92 -1.60
N SER A 135 6.46 8.73 -1.35
CA SER A 135 7.52 9.30 -2.17
C SER A 135 8.64 8.29 -2.37
N ARG A 136 9.32 8.39 -3.49
CA ARG A 136 10.51 7.59 -3.75
C ARG A 136 11.60 8.43 -4.40
N GLN A 137 12.83 8.09 -4.07
CA GLN A 137 14.04 8.54 -4.74
C GLN A 137 14.67 7.35 -5.45
N ASN A 138 14.88 7.46 -6.75
CA ASN A 138 15.53 6.40 -7.51
C ASN A 138 17.02 6.38 -7.21
N LEU A 139 17.57 5.19 -7.14
CA LEU A 139 18.99 4.92 -6.95
C LEU A 139 19.58 4.38 -8.26
N LYS A 140 20.86 4.59 -8.47
CA LYS A 140 21.57 4.00 -9.62
C LYS A 140 21.64 2.48 -9.44
N GLY A 141 21.36 1.74 -10.50
CA GLY A 141 21.36 0.29 -10.49
C GLY A 141 21.66 -0.28 -11.87
N LYS A 142 21.47 -1.58 -12.02
CA LYS A 142 21.63 -2.31 -13.27
C LYS A 142 20.54 -1.88 -14.27
N THR A 143 20.88 -1.82 -15.56
CA THR A 143 19.92 -1.59 -16.65
C THR A 143 18.78 -2.60 -16.61
N GLY A 144 17.53 -2.14 -16.78
CA GLY A 144 16.31 -2.98 -16.70
C GLY A 144 15.74 -3.08 -15.29
N PHE A 145 16.46 -2.56 -14.28
CA PHE A 145 16.00 -2.52 -12.90
C PHE A 145 16.01 -1.09 -12.37
N ALA A 146 14.97 -0.72 -11.63
CA ALA A 146 14.97 0.48 -10.80
C ALA A 146 15.15 0.07 -9.34
N HIS A 147 16.00 0.75 -8.62
CA HIS A 147 16.11 0.66 -7.18
C HIS A 147 15.68 1.98 -6.59
N SER A 148 15.01 1.95 -5.45
CA SER A 148 14.52 3.17 -4.82
C SER A 148 14.59 3.12 -3.31
N MET A 149 14.78 4.29 -2.71
CA MET A 149 14.40 4.54 -1.32
C MET A 149 12.96 5.04 -1.31
N ASN A 150 12.13 4.39 -0.51
CA ASN A 150 10.70 4.68 -0.43
C ASN A 150 10.37 5.22 0.96
N GLN A 151 9.45 6.18 1.00
CA GLN A 151 8.83 6.68 2.22
C GLN A 151 7.32 6.65 2.04
N MET A 152 6.61 6.20 3.05
CA MET A 152 5.14 6.13 3.06
C MET A 152 4.63 6.59 4.41
N SER A 153 3.57 7.41 4.38
CA SER A 153 2.90 7.83 5.61
C SER A 153 1.40 7.91 5.38
N GLY A 154 0.63 7.61 6.40
CA GLY A 154 -0.81 7.61 6.27
C GLY A 154 -1.51 7.20 7.55
N GLU A 155 -2.81 6.97 7.41
CA GLU A 155 -3.68 6.52 8.48
C GLU A 155 -4.59 5.38 8.00
N TYR A 156 -5.03 4.56 8.93
CA TYR A 156 -5.90 3.42 8.68
C TYR A 156 -6.89 3.20 9.82
N THR A 157 -7.99 2.49 9.48
CA THR A 157 -9.00 2.02 10.44
C THR A 157 -9.46 0.63 10.03
N PHE A 158 -9.64 -0.30 10.97
CA PHE A 158 -10.15 -1.66 10.77
C PHE A 158 -10.92 -2.19 11.97
#